data_de6b187313b4e0ce2613056bf29094a0
#
_entry.id   de6b187313b4e0ce2613056bf29094a0
#
_cell.length_a   1.000
_cell.length_b   1.000
_cell.length_c   1.000
_cell.angle_alpha   90.00
_cell.angle_beta   90.00
_cell.angle_gamma   90.00
#
_symmetry.space_group_name_H-M   'P 1'
#
loop_
_entity.id
_entity.type
_entity.pdbx_description
1 polymer ?
#
loop_
_entity_poly.entity_id
_entity_poly.type
_entity_poly.pdbx_seq_one_letter_code
_entity_poly.pdbx_strand_id
1 'polypeptide(L)'
;RGSAADIYTGMMTDTGHFTYNSNDPDLYLIIHDLLQKGLDKDNLYKLVMDTASETRVRIMGYGQYKMQMVRDHRLGLITLSREELDEFDYSKGDTEGLVNTPLSIPEVTWSVFMREDSKDNVKVSMRSKGEFPVNKICEECFGGGGHINAAGGEFAGSLEQALDYLLSIIPQYDKYL
;
A
#
# COMPACT_ATOMS: atom_id res chain seq x y z
N ARG A 1 9.14 -26.85 14.56
CA ARG A 1 9.19 -25.90 15.69
C ARG A 1 9.86 -24.65 15.17
N GLY A 2 9.10 -23.54 15.04
CA GLY A 2 9.65 -22.25 14.68
C GLY A 2 10.73 -21.79 15.68
N SER A 3 11.76 -21.12 15.19
CA SER A 3 12.77 -20.52 16.06
C SER A 3 12.20 -19.26 16.73
N ALA A 4 12.86 -18.77 17.79
CA ALA A 4 12.50 -17.49 18.40
C ALA A 4 12.50 -16.34 17.37
N ALA A 5 13.42 -16.40 16.40
CA ALA A 5 13.49 -15.46 15.30
C ALA A 5 12.26 -15.52 14.39
N ASP A 6 11.77 -16.72 14.03
CA ASP A 6 10.57 -16.88 13.19
C ASP A 6 9.31 -16.31 13.87
N ILE A 7 9.18 -16.60 15.19
CA ILE A 7 8.04 -16.10 15.98
C ILE A 7 8.06 -14.56 16.01
N TYR A 8 9.19 -13.96 16.35
CA TYR A 8 9.33 -12.51 16.41
C TYR A 8 9.10 -11.85 15.05
N THR A 9 9.67 -12.43 13.98
CA THR A 9 9.51 -11.91 12.62
C THR A 9 8.04 -11.93 12.20
N GLY A 10 7.32 -13.04 12.46
CA GLY A 10 5.88 -13.13 12.20
C GLY A 10 5.11 -12.06 12.98
N MET A 11 5.34 -11.92 14.29
CA MET A 11 4.70 -10.88 15.10
C MET A 11 4.98 -9.47 14.56
N MET A 12 6.22 -9.18 14.20
CA MET A 12 6.63 -7.87 13.67
C MET A 12 5.97 -7.56 12.32
N THR A 13 5.91 -8.53 11.40
CA THR A 13 5.33 -8.32 10.07
C THR A 13 3.82 -8.25 10.10
N ASP A 14 3.15 -9.13 10.85
CA ASP A 14 1.68 -9.21 10.92
C ASP A 14 1.06 -8.01 11.65
N THR A 15 1.81 -7.39 12.56
CA THR A 15 1.38 -6.19 13.29
C THR A 15 1.84 -4.89 12.65
N GLY A 16 2.44 -4.94 11.47
CA GLY A 16 3.02 -3.76 10.81
C GLY A 16 3.99 -3.02 11.74
N HIS A 17 4.99 -3.71 12.27
CA HIS A 17 5.96 -3.19 13.25
C HIS A 17 5.29 -2.71 14.55
N PHE A 18 4.33 -3.48 15.05
CA PHE A 18 3.58 -3.19 16.26
C PHE A 18 2.75 -1.89 16.20
N THR A 19 2.24 -1.55 15.00
CA THR A 19 1.38 -0.38 14.78
C THR A 19 -0.11 -0.73 14.69
N TYR A 20 -0.46 -1.99 14.39
CA TYR A 20 -1.86 -2.47 14.42
C TYR A 20 -1.98 -3.76 15.22
N ASN A 21 -3.18 -4.00 15.80
CA ASN A 21 -3.50 -5.22 16.56
C ASN A 21 -2.44 -5.58 17.59
N SER A 22 -1.78 -4.58 18.16
CA SER A 22 -0.63 -4.74 19.06
C SER A 22 -0.87 -4.18 20.48
N ASN A 23 -2.14 -3.94 20.84
CA ASN A 23 -2.50 -3.44 22.18
C ASN A 23 -2.65 -4.56 23.22
N ASP A 24 -2.47 -5.83 22.84
CA ASP A 24 -2.52 -6.95 23.78
C ASP A 24 -1.22 -6.98 24.62
N PRO A 25 -1.29 -6.85 25.94
CA PRO A 25 -0.11 -6.90 26.81
C PRO A 25 0.69 -8.22 26.70
N ASP A 26 0.02 -9.33 26.43
CA ASP A 26 0.67 -10.64 26.31
C ASP A 26 1.64 -10.70 25.13
N LEU A 27 1.37 -9.93 24.05
CA LEU A 27 2.30 -9.76 22.95
C LEU A 27 3.67 -9.29 23.42
N TYR A 28 3.70 -8.29 24.30
CA TYR A 28 4.94 -7.69 24.82
C TYR A 28 5.62 -8.58 25.86
N LEU A 29 4.86 -9.38 26.60
CA LEU A 29 5.43 -10.41 27.48
C LEU A 29 6.14 -11.49 26.68
N ILE A 30 5.56 -11.93 25.57
CA ILE A 30 6.21 -12.88 24.66
C ILE A 30 7.52 -12.29 24.09
N ILE A 31 7.50 -11.02 23.65
CA ILE A 31 8.70 -10.34 23.17
C ILE A 31 9.76 -10.25 24.27
N HIS A 32 9.36 -9.90 25.48
CA HIS A 32 10.26 -9.88 26.64
C HIS A 32 10.96 -11.23 26.82
N ASP A 33 10.20 -12.33 26.83
CA ASP A 33 10.75 -13.68 26.98
C ASP A 33 11.71 -14.08 25.85
N LEU A 34 11.39 -13.67 24.62
CA LEU A 34 12.27 -13.91 23.48
C LEU A 34 13.60 -13.16 23.63
N LEU A 35 13.56 -11.89 24.08
CA LEU A 35 14.75 -11.09 24.35
C LEU A 35 15.59 -11.67 25.49
N GLN A 36 14.96 -12.15 26.57
CA GLN A 36 15.66 -12.85 27.67
C GLN A 36 16.38 -14.11 27.20
N LYS A 37 15.87 -14.75 26.15
CA LYS A 37 16.50 -15.92 25.51
C LYS A 37 17.58 -15.55 24.49
N GLY A 38 17.95 -14.28 24.40
CA GLY A 38 19.04 -13.78 23.56
C GLY A 38 18.64 -13.47 22.12
N LEU A 39 17.35 -13.21 21.85
CA LEU A 39 16.89 -12.74 20.54
C LEU A 39 17.52 -11.38 20.23
N ASP A 40 18.19 -11.26 19.09
CA ASP A 40 18.67 -9.99 18.52
C ASP A 40 17.61 -9.41 17.58
N LYS A 41 16.66 -8.68 18.14
CA LYS A 41 15.55 -8.08 17.38
C LYS A 41 16.01 -7.01 16.39
N ASP A 42 17.09 -6.30 16.73
CA ASP A 42 17.60 -5.20 15.87
C ASP A 42 18.26 -5.76 14.62
N ASN A 43 18.99 -6.86 14.75
CA ASN A 43 19.53 -7.56 13.59
C ASN A 43 18.42 -8.19 12.74
N LEU A 44 17.39 -8.77 13.36
CA LEU A 44 16.24 -9.30 12.62
C LEU A 44 15.50 -8.22 11.86
N TYR A 45 15.29 -7.06 12.48
CA TYR A 45 14.68 -5.91 11.80
C TYR A 45 15.47 -5.54 10.54
N LYS A 46 16.78 -5.38 10.66
CA LYS A 46 17.67 -5.07 9.49
C LYS A 46 17.56 -6.12 8.40
N LEU A 47 17.61 -7.39 8.76
CA LEU A 47 17.54 -8.48 7.77
C LEU A 47 16.22 -8.56 7.02
N VAL A 48 15.13 -8.15 7.65
CA VAL A 48 13.78 -8.22 7.07
C VAL A 48 13.38 -6.91 6.40
N MET A 49 13.73 -5.77 7.01
CA MET A 49 13.22 -4.46 6.62
C MET A 49 14.19 -3.62 5.78
N ASP A 50 15.50 -3.70 6.08
CA ASP A 50 16.51 -2.91 5.35
C ASP A 50 16.95 -3.64 4.07
N THR A 51 15.97 -4.03 3.25
CA THR A 51 16.18 -4.80 2.01
C THR A 51 15.84 -4.02 0.75
N ALA A 52 15.51 -2.73 0.90
CA ALA A 52 15.12 -1.91 -0.24
C ALA A 52 16.30 -1.63 -1.19
N SER A 53 16.07 -1.80 -2.49
CA SER A 53 17.00 -1.36 -3.53
C SER A 53 17.04 0.17 -3.62
N GLU A 54 18.12 0.74 -4.20
CA GLU A 54 18.18 2.16 -4.50
C GLU A 54 17.02 2.58 -5.42
N THR A 55 16.72 1.78 -6.44
CA THR A 55 15.58 1.96 -7.34
C THR A 55 14.27 2.09 -6.57
N ARG A 56 14.03 1.15 -5.65
CA ARG A 56 12.83 1.18 -4.80
C ARG A 56 12.72 2.48 -4.01
N VAL A 57 13.79 2.89 -3.35
CA VAL A 57 13.80 4.12 -2.54
C VAL A 57 13.50 5.35 -3.41
N ARG A 58 14.11 5.43 -4.58
CA ARG A 58 13.95 6.57 -5.50
C ARG A 58 12.54 6.61 -6.11
N ILE A 59 12.03 5.50 -6.63
CA ILE A 59 10.69 5.45 -7.25
C ILE A 59 9.56 5.68 -6.22
N MET A 60 9.74 5.19 -4.98
CA MET A 60 8.82 5.48 -3.88
C MET A 60 8.79 6.98 -3.56
N GLY A 61 9.96 7.63 -3.45
CA GLY A 61 10.05 9.08 -3.24
C GLY A 61 9.44 9.88 -4.38
N TYR A 62 9.69 9.47 -5.62
CA TYR A 62 9.10 10.10 -6.81
C TYR A 62 7.57 9.98 -6.84
N GLY A 63 7.03 8.79 -6.59
CA GLY A 63 5.58 8.59 -6.51
C GLY A 63 4.92 9.42 -5.41
N GLN A 64 5.58 9.56 -4.25
CA GLN A 64 5.11 10.43 -3.16
C GLN A 64 5.12 11.90 -3.57
N TYR A 65 6.16 12.36 -4.25
CA TYR A 65 6.25 13.74 -4.77
C TYR A 65 5.14 14.04 -5.79
N LYS A 66 4.79 13.07 -6.64
CA LYS A 66 3.72 13.20 -7.65
C LYS A 66 2.31 13.10 -7.08
N MET A 67 2.16 12.73 -5.83
CA MET A 67 0.84 12.53 -5.22
C MET A 67 -0.04 13.76 -5.40
N GLN A 68 -1.26 13.52 -5.86
CA GLN A 68 -2.31 14.51 -6.02
C GLN A 68 -3.39 14.33 -4.95
N MET A 69 -3.89 15.44 -4.44
CA MET A 69 -4.99 15.45 -3.48
C MET A 69 -6.30 15.87 -4.17
N VAL A 70 -7.24 14.94 -4.25
CA VAL A 70 -8.61 15.24 -4.68
C VAL A 70 -9.44 15.53 -3.43
N ARG A 71 -9.34 16.77 -2.94
CA ARG A 71 -9.78 17.17 -1.58
C ARG A 71 -11.26 16.94 -1.33
N ASP A 72 -12.10 17.28 -2.28
CA ASP A 72 -13.56 17.15 -2.16
C ASP A 72 -14.02 15.71 -1.95
N HIS A 73 -13.18 14.75 -2.38
CA HIS A 73 -13.41 13.30 -2.26
C HIS A 73 -12.49 12.62 -1.24
N ARG A 74 -11.74 13.39 -0.45
CA ARG A 74 -10.78 12.87 0.56
C ARG A 74 -9.84 11.80 0.03
N LEU A 75 -9.47 11.91 -1.25
CA LEU A 75 -8.66 10.94 -2.00
C LEU A 75 -7.22 11.42 -2.16
N GLY A 76 -6.27 10.52 -1.88
CA GLY A 76 -4.87 10.64 -2.32
C GLY A 76 -4.62 9.76 -3.54
N LEU A 77 -4.15 10.36 -4.62
CA LEU A 77 -3.95 9.70 -5.91
C LEU A 77 -2.49 9.74 -6.34
N ILE A 78 -1.96 8.61 -6.75
CA ILE A 78 -0.61 8.47 -7.30
C ILE A 78 -0.70 7.76 -8.63
N THR A 79 0.00 8.25 -9.64
CA THR A 79 0.07 7.63 -10.96
C THR A 79 1.53 7.49 -11.41
N LEU A 80 1.87 6.36 -12.03
CA LEU A 80 3.17 6.16 -12.66
C LEU A 80 2.95 5.61 -14.07
N SER A 81 3.46 6.32 -15.07
CA SER A 81 3.46 5.87 -16.47
C SER A 81 4.53 4.82 -16.71
N ARG A 82 4.44 4.13 -17.84
CA ARG A 82 5.47 3.17 -18.28
C ARG A 82 6.82 3.86 -18.47
N GLU A 83 6.84 5.04 -19.06
CA GLU A 83 8.05 5.82 -19.28
C GLU A 83 8.75 6.17 -17.95
N GLU A 84 7.99 6.63 -16.97
CA GLU A 84 8.51 6.91 -15.63
C GLU A 84 9.04 5.65 -14.93
N LEU A 85 8.36 4.52 -15.08
CA LEU A 85 8.84 3.26 -14.52
C LEU A 85 10.18 2.83 -15.18
N ASP A 86 10.31 3.01 -16.49
CA ASP A 86 11.52 2.67 -17.24
C ASP A 86 12.69 3.62 -16.87
N GLU A 87 12.43 4.90 -16.60
CA GLU A 87 13.43 5.84 -16.11
C GLU A 87 14.09 5.42 -14.79
N PHE A 88 13.34 4.71 -13.95
CA PHE A 88 13.83 4.21 -12.67
C PHE A 88 14.34 2.76 -12.72
N ASP A 89 14.44 2.13 -13.89
CA ASP A 89 14.74 0.68 -13.99
C ASP A 89 13.83 -0.17 -13.09
N TYR A 90 12.53 0.15 -13.08
CA TYR A 90 11.54 -0.47 -12.21
C TYR A 90 11.52 -1.98 -12.32
N SER A 91 11.54 -2.64 -11.18
CA SER A 91 11.29 -4.07 -11.03
C SER A 91 10.00 -4.33 -10.24
N LYS A 92 9.34 -5.47 -10.54
CA LYS A 92 8.12 -5.86 -9.83
C LYS A 92 8.37 -5.93 -8.32
N GLY A 93 7.60 -5.16 -7.56
CA GLY A 93 7.73 -5.03 -6.11
C GLY A 93 8.27 -3.67 -5.64
N ASP A 94 8.98 -2.92 -6.49
CA ASP A 94 9.58 -1.64 -6.10
C ASP A 94 8.56 -0.57 -5.68
N THR A 95 7.33 -0.65 -6.16
CA THR A 95 6.22 0.25 -5.80
C THR A 95 5.29 -0.33 -4.74
N GLU A 96 5.64 -1.49 -4.17
CA GLU A 96 4.80 -2.09 -3.13
C GLU A 96 4.72 -1.21 -1.89
N GLY A 97 3.51 -0.95 -1.42
CA GLY A 97 3.24 -0.06 -0.30
C GLY A 97 3.04 1.41 -0.66
N LEU A 98 3.38 1.84 -1.89
CA LEU A 98 3.22 3.24 -2.31
C LEU A 98 1.78 3.73 -2.15
N VAL A 99 0.80 2.89 -2.45
CA VAL A 99 -0.63 3.19 -2.28
C VAL A 99 -1.01 3.53 -0.84
N ASN A 100 -0.26 3.09 0.17
CA ASN A 100 -0.55 3.38 1.58
C ASN A 100 -0.10 4.78 1.99
N THR A 101 0.87 5.37 1.28
CA THR A 101 1.48 6.64 1.68
C THR A 101 0.48 7.78 1.89
N PRO A 102 -0.52 8.00 0.99
CA PRO A 102 -1.48 9.08 1.18
C PRO A 102 -2.33 8.93 2.44
N LEU A 103 -2.53 7.70 2.92
CA LEU A 103 -3.32 7.43 4.13
C LEU A 103 -2.67 7.94 5.42
N SER A 104 -1.37 8.30 5.40
CA SER A 104 -0.73 8.96 6.54
C SER A 104 -1.23 10.38 6.76
N ILE A 105 -1.90 10.97 5.78
CA ILE A 105 -2.51 12.30 5.87
C ILE A 105 -3.88 12.15 6.55
N PRO A 106 -4.15 12.90 7.66
CA PRO A 106 -5.40 12.75 8.42
C PRO A 106 -6.68 12.97 7.58
N GLU A 107 -6.63 13.91 6.65
CA GLU A 107 -7.76 14.29 5.79
C GLU A 107 -8.06 13.26 4.69
N VAL A 108 -7.12 12.37 4.40
CA VAL A 108 -7.29 11.33 3.39
C VAL A 108 -8.03 10.13 3.98
N THR A 109 -9.16 9.77 3.38
CA THR A 109 -9.95 8.58 3.74
C THR A 109 -9.55 7.38 2.91
N TRP A 110 -9.20 7.59 1.65
CA TRP A 110 -8.81 6.52 0.74
C TRP A 110 -7.74 6.97 -0.26
N SER A 111 -7.08 6.01 -0.86
CA SER A 111 -6.00 6.25 -1.80
C SER A 111 -6.07 5.31 -2.98
N VAL A 112 -5.60 5.81 -4.12
CA VAL A 112 -5.48 5.05 -5.36
C VAL A 112 -4.06 5.20 -5.89
N PHE A 113 -3.50 4.08 -6.31
CA PHE A 113 -2.27 4.05 -7.08
C PHE A 113 -2.54 3.36 -8.41
N MET A 114 -2.28 4.08 -9.50
CA MET A 114 -2.39 3.57 -10.86
C MET A 114 -1.02 3.48 -11.50
N ARG A 115 -0.75 2.37 -12.16
CA ARG A 115 0.52 2.11 -12.82
C ARG A 115 0.29 1.47 -14.18
N GLU A 116 0.91 2.02 -15.23
CA GLU A 116 0.96 1.33 -16.51
C GLU A 116 1.81 0.07 -16.41
N ASP A 117 1.16 -1.09 -16.53
CA ASP A 117 1.83 -2.38 -16.55
C ASP A 117 2.28 -2.75 -17.97
N SER A 118 1.48 -2.36 -18.96
CA SER A 118 1.77 -2.41 -20.39
C SER A 118 1.04 -1.27 -21.12
N LYS A 119 1.28 -1.13 -22.43
CA LYS A 119 0.74 -0.03 -23.25
C LYS A 119 -0.78 0.16 -23.14
N ASP A 120 -1.52 -0.93 -22.96
CA ASP A 120 -2.98 -0.91 -22.94
C ASP A 120 -3.56 -1.52 -21.64
N ASN A 121 -2.78 -1.55 -20.58
CA ASN A 121 -3.20 -2.08 -19.29
C ASN A 121 -2.63 -1.29 -18.13
N VAL A 122 -3.53 -0.81 -17.27
CA VAL A 122 -3.21 -0.07 -16.05
C VAL A 122 -3.60 -0.90 -14.84
N LYS A 123 -2.64 -1.19 -13.97
CA LYS A 123 -2.93 -1.79 -12.66
C LYS A 123 -3.40 -0.72 -11.70
N VAL A 124 -4.47 -1.06 -10.98
CA VAL A 124 -5.11 -0.19 -10.00
C VAL A 124 -5.01 -0.85 -8.64
N SER A 125 -4.47 -0.12 -7.68
CA SER A 125 -4.43 -0.53 -6.27
C SER A 125 -5.14 0.51 -5.44
N MET A 126 -5.99 0.08 -4.52
CA MET A 126 -6.76 0.97 -3.65
C MET A 126 -6.62 0.57 -2.18
N ARG A 127 -6.58 1.58 -1.32
CA ARG A 127 -6.59 1.42 0.14
C ARG A 127 -7.52 2.44 0.78
N SER A 128 -8.01 2.13 1.96
CA SER A 128 -8.87 3.05 2.70
C SER A 128 -8.74 2.89 4.21
N LYS A 129 -9.34 3.84 4.93
CA LYS A 129 -9.54 3.83 6.38
C LYS A 129 -11.00 3.58 6.71
N GLY A 130 -11.25 3.06 7.91
CA GLY A 130 -12.60 2.86 8.43
C GLY A 130 -13.44 1.95 7.54
N GLU A 131 -14.65 2.41 7.23
CA GLU A 131 -15.67 1.64 6.50
C GLU A 131 -15.75 1.96 5.01
N PHE A 132 -14.83 2.77 4.47
CA PHE A 132 -14.86 3.14 3.05
C PHE A 132 -14.51 1.93 2.16
N PRO A 133 -15.45 1.45 1.30
CA PRO A 133 -15.35 0.15 0.67
C PRO A 133 -14.63 0.17 -0.68
N VAL A 134 -13.29 0.22 -0.69
CA VAL A 134 -12.53 0.20 -1.95
C VAL A 134 -12.68 -1.10 -2.74
N ASN A 135 -13.04 -2.21 -2.09
CA ASN A 135 -13.32 -3.46 -2.78
C ASN A 135 -14.50 -3.33 -3.74
N LYS A 136 -15.57 -2.62 -3.36
CA LYS A 136 -16.72 -2.36 -4.25
C LYS A 136 -16.30 -1.59 -5.49
N ILE A 137 -15.46 -0.57 -5.33
CA ILE A 137 -14.98 0.21 -6.48
C ILE A 137 -14.19 -0.69 -7.43
N CYS A 138 -13.30 -1.52 -6.89
CA CYS A 138 -12.51 -2.45 -7.72
C CYS A 138 -13.39 -3.50 -8.41
N GLU A 139 -14.39 -4.05 -7.72
CA GLU A 139 -15.32 -5.06 -8.28
C GLU A 139 -16.22 -4.46 -9.36
N GLU A 140 -16.81 -3.30 -9.10
CA GLU A 140 -17.79 -2.67 -9.98
C GLU A 140 -17.15 -1.97 -11.19
N CYS A 141 -15.91 -1.43 -11.04
CA CYS A 141 -15.33 -0.52 -12.02
C CYS A 141 -14.02 -0.99 -12.66
N PHE A 142 -13.27 -1.89 -12.00
CA PHE A 142 -11.93 -2.28 -12.44
C PHE A 142 -11.74 -3.80 -12.57
N GLY A 143 -12.82 -4.57 -12.62
CA GLY A 143 -12.77 -6.01 -12.85
C GLY A 143 -11.95 -6.80 -11.83
N GLY A 144 -11.77 -6.23 -10.65
CA GLY A 144 -10.94 -6.78 -9.59
C GLY A 144 -11.70 -7.13 -8.33
N GLY A 145 -11.10 -6.89 -7.16
CA GLY A 145 -11.71 -7.15 -5.86
C GLY A 145 -10.69 -7.11 -4.73
N GLY A 146 -11.10 -7.59 -3.57
CA GLY A 146 -10.26 -7.63 -2.37
C GLY A 146 -11.06 -7.47 -1.08
N HIS A 147 -10.39 -6.94 -0.06
CA HIS A 147 -11.01 -6.61 1.22
C HIS A 147 -11.51 -5.17 1.24
N ILE A 148 -12.40 -4.85 2.17
CA ILE A 148 -13.02 -3.53 2.31
C ILE A 148 -12.00 -2.38 2.24
N ASN A 149 -10.83 -2.54 2.89
CA ASN A 149 -9.79 -1.50 2.96
C ASN A 149 -8.56 -1.78 2.07
N ALA A 150 -8.53 -2.87 1.33
CA ALA A 150 -7.40 -3.26 0.47
C ALA A 150 -7.87 -4.06 -0.73
N ALA A 151 -7.92 -3.42 -1.88
CA ALA A 151 -8.40 -4.02 -3.11
C ALA A 151 -7.54 -3.59 -4.30
N GLY A 152 -7.70 -4.29 -5.41
CA GLY A 152 -7.02 -3.98 -6.66
C GLY A 152 -7.82 -4.46 -7.86
N GLY A 153 -7.48 -3.93 -9.02
CA GLY A 153 -8.08 -4.28 -10.29
C GLY A 153 -7.20 -3.83 -11.45
N GLU A 154 -7.76 -3.85 -12.64
CA GLU A 154 -7.07 -3.45 -13.85
C GLU A 154 -8.01 -2.60 -14.73
N PHE A 155 -7.43 -1.74 -15.53
CA PHE A 155 -8.14 -0.96 -16.53
C PHE A 155 -7.50 -1.21 -17.91
N ALA A 156 -8.31 -1.64 -18.87
CA ALA A 156 -7.86 -1.82 -20.26
C ALA A 156 -7.86 -0.47 -20.97
N GLY A 157 -6.68 0.09 -21.21
CA GLY A 157 -6.49 1.39 -21.84
C GLY A 157 -5.25 2.11 -21.32
N SER A 158 -5.11 3.38 -21.68
CA SER A 158 -4.00 4.23 -21.23
C SER A 158 -4.19 4.71 -19.79
N LEU A 159 -3.10 5.19 -19.18
CA LEU A 159 -3.12 5.79 -17.83
C LEU A 159 -4.04 7.01 -17.78
N GLU A 160 -4.05 7.84 -18.83
CA GLU A 160 -4.92 9.01 -18.94
C GLU A 160 -6.40 8.59 -18.96
N GLN A 161 -6.76 7.59 -19.77
CA GLN A 161 -8.12 7.04 -19.80
C GLN A 161 -8.55 6.44 -18.46
N ALA A 162 -7.65 5.71 -17.78
CA ALA A 162 -7.91 5.15 -16.47
C ALA A 162 -8.15 6.24 -15.42
N LEU A 163 -7.37 7.33 -15.48
CA LEU A 163 -7.53 8.48 -14.60
C LEU A 163 -8.85 9.20 -14.82
N ASP A 164 -9.17 9.51 -16.08
CA ASP A 164 -10.44 10.17 -16.44
C ASP A 164 -11.64 9.32 -15.99
N TYR A 165 -11.56 8.01 -16.21
CA TYR A 165 -12.59 7.08 -15.76
C TYR A 165 -12.73 7.09 -14.25
N LEU A 166 -11.63 6.98 -13.50
CA LEU A 166 -11.67 7.08 -12.03
C LEU A 166 -12.36 8.37 -11.59
N LEU A 167 -11.92 9.52 -12.09
CA LEU A 167 -12.47 10.82 -11.71
C LEU A 167 -13.97 10.93 -12.02
N SER A 168 -14.45 10.29 -13.07
CA SER A 168 -15.87 10.28 -13.44
C SER A 168 -16.75 9.46 -12.50
N ILE A 169 -16.21 8.42 -11.86
CA ILE A 169 -16.96 7.51 -10.99
C ILE A 169 -16.91 7.91 -9.50
N ILE A 170 -15.87 8.64 -9.07
CA ILE A 170 -15.64 8.99 -7.66
C ILE A 170 -16.89 9.55 -6.96
N PRO A 171 -17.67 10.49 -7.54
CA PRO A 171 -18.82 11.09 -6.87
C PRO A 171 -19.88 10.08 -6.41
N GLN A 172 -19.95 8.91 -7.06
CA GLN A 172 -20.92 7.86 -6.70
C GLN A 172 -20.62 7.21 -5.34
N TYR A 173 -19.36 7.34 -4.89
CA TYR A 173 -18.84 6.73 -3.64
C TYR A 173 -18.74 7.71 -2.49
N ASP A 174 -18.99 9.01 -2.68
CA ASP A 174 -18.97 10.04 -1.62
C ASP A 174 -19.94 9.74 -0.48
N LYS A 175 -20.98 8.98 -0.75
CA LYS A 175 -21.94 8.50 0.27
C LYS A 175 -21.29 7.61 1.36
N TYR A 176 -20.05 7.18 1.18
CA TYR A 176 -19.29 6.38 2.15
C TYR A 176 -18.22 7.20 2.90
N LEU A 177 -18.06 8.51 2.59
CA LEU A 177 -17.12 9.43 3.26
C LEU A 177 -17.65 9.91 4.68
#